data_0bcd5c8e1805efdf0d9a1ee713323864
#
_entry.id   0bcd5c8e1805efdf0d9a1ee713323864
#
_cell.length_a   1.000
_cell.length_b   1.000
_cell.length_c   1.000
_cell.angle_alpha   90.00
_cell.angle_beta   90.00
_cell.angle_gamma   90.00
#
_symmetry.space_group_name_H-M   'P 1'
#
loop_
_entity.id
_entity.type
_entity.pdbx_description
1 polymer ?
#
loop_
_entity_poly.entity_id
_entity_poly.type
_entity_poly.pdbx_seq_one_letter_code
_entity_poly.pdbx_strand_id
1 'polypeptide(L)'
;MGKGDSLREGEVTWSVLQPDTGQGEDVNEDSQVLLLEAGTFQALFTGDIGTKAEERMAEMLKDIDFLKVAHHGSRYSTGEAFLRKTKPEIAVISCSSTNRYGHPSSETIERLEQEDCRIWYTMKSGAVTVRVKDRKLQIEPFLEES
;
A
#
# COMPACT_ATOMS: atom_id res chain seq x y z
N MET A 1 -18.84 -2.47 2.56
CA MET A 1 -18.04 -2.50 3.80
C MET A 1 -17.47 -1.10 4.01
N GLY A 2 -17.54 -0.59 5.21
CA GLY A 2 -17.02 0.72 5.60
C GLY A 2 -16.05 0.61 6.77
N LYS A 3 -15.51 1.74 7.22
CA LYS A 3 -14.57 1.80 8.34
C LYS A 3 -15.09 1.07 9.59
N GLY A 4 -14.26 0.19 10.14
CA GLY A 4 -14.58 -0.64 11.28
C GLY A 4 -15.15 -2.01 10.94
N ASP A 5 -15.56 -2.24 9.67
CA ASP A 5 -15.94 -3.58 9.24
C ASP A 5 -14.70 -4.48 9.16
N SER A 6 -14.89 -5.76 9.46
CA SER A 6 -13.84 -6.76 9.32
C SER A 6 -14.39 -8.07 8.80
N LEU A 7 -13.55 -8.80 8.07
CA LEU A 7 -13.80 -10.16 7.61
C LEU A 7 -12.67 -11.05 8.12
N ARG A 8 -13.03 -12.19 8.69
CA ARG A 8 -12.04 -13.17 9.14
C ARG A 8 -12.25 -14.52 8.46
N GLU A 9 -11.16 -15.07 7.95
CA GLU A 9 -11.11 -16.42 7.41
C GLU A 9 -9.89 -17.15 7.95
N GLY A 10 -10.12 -18.13 8.81
CA GLY A 10 -9.04 -18.84 9.52
C GLY A 10 -8.19 -17.91 10.38
N GLU A 11 -6.91 -17.83 10.06
CA GLU A 11 -5.93 -16.95 10.75
C GLU A 11 -5.78 -15.58 10.07
N VAL A 12 -6.47 -15.36 8.96
CA VAL A 12 -6.41 -14.09 8.20
C VAL A 12 -7.56 -13.20 8.59
N THR A 13 -7.25 -11.96 8.93
CA THR A 13 -8.23 -10.91 9.19
C THR A 13 -8.03 -9.76 8.20
N TRP A 14 -9.12 -9.32 7.59
CA TRP A 14 -9.18 -8.10 6.80
C TRP A 14 -9.95 -7.05 7.58
N SER A 15 -9.37 -5.89 7.77
CA SER A 15 -10.02 -4.77 8.43
C SER A 15 -10.12 -3.58 7.50
N VAL A 16 -11.30 -2.97 7.44
CA VAL A 16 -11.53 -1.75 6.67
C VAL A 16 -11.16 -0.55 7.55
N LEU A 17 -10.12 0.18 7.16
CA LEU A 17 -9.64 1.34 7.88
C LEU A 17 -10.29 2.64 7.39
N GLN A 18 -10.76 2.66 6.13
CA GLN A 18 -11.38 3.80 5.44
C GLN A 18 -12.30 3.28 4.32
N PRO A 19 -13.35 4.03 3.87
CA PRO A 19 -13.64 5.41 4.25
C PRO A 19 -14.39 5.53 5.58
N ASP A 20 -14.26 6.70 6.19
CA ASP A 20 -15.24 7.20 7.14
C ASP A 20 -16.47 7.59 6.32
N THR A 21 -17.57 6.88 6.49
CA THR A 21 -18.78 6.97 5.67
C THR A 21 -19.11 8.40 5.21
N GLY A 22 -18.86 8.69 3.93
CA GLY A 22 -19.68 9.61 3.14
C GLY A 22 -19.52 11.11 3.36
N GLN A 23 -18.37 11.63 3.76
CA GLN A 23 -18.17 13.09 3.92
C GLN A 23 -16.87 13.62 3.28
N GLY A 24 -16.28 12.91 2.34
CA GLY A 24 -15.13 13.41 1.59
C GLY A 24 -15.53 14.37 0.47
N GLU A 25 -14.90 15.53 0.40
CA GLU A 25 -15.01 16.45 -0.75
C GLU A 25 -14.23 15.91 -1.97
N ASP A 26 -13.39 14.89 -1.79
CA ASP A 26 -12.55 14.28 -2.81
C ASP A 26 -12.83 12.76 -2.89
N VAL A 27 -13.21 12.31 -4.08
CA VAL A 27 -13.54 10.91 -4.36
C VAL A 27 -12.35 9.97 -4.04
N ASN A 28 -11.13 10.43 -4.21
CA ASN A 28 -9.93 9.62 -3.90
C ASN A 28 -9.75 9.44 -2.38
N GLU A 29 -10.06 10.48 -1.59
CA GLU A 29 -10.04 10.41 -0.13
C GLU A 29 -11.07 9.43 0.44
N ASP A 30 -12.09 9.05 -0.35
CA ASP A 30 -13.10 8.04 -0.01
C ASP A 30 -12.72 6.62 -0.48
N SER A 31 -11.51 6.44 -0.99
CA SER A 31 -11.00 5.11 -1.38
C SER A 31 -10.98 4.16 -0.20
N GLN A 32 -11.31 2.90 -0.47
CA GLN A 32 -11.25 1.86 0.56
C GLN A 32 -9.80 1.52 0.91
N VAL A 33 -9.48 1.55 2.18
CA VAL A 33 -8.20 1.12 2.72
C VAL A 33 -8.39 -0.15 3.54
N LEU A 34 -7.62 -1.17 3.21
CA LEU A 34 -7.70 -2.49 3.83
C LEU A 34 -6.37 -2.84 4.51
N LEU A 35 -6.46 -3.26 5.76
CA LEU A 35 -5.36 -3.92 6.47
C LEU A 35 -5.63 -5.43 6.49
N LEU A 36 -4.68 -6.20 5.97
CA LEU A 36 -4.66 -7.65 6.11
C LEU A 36 -3.66 -8.04 7.19
N GLU A 37 -4.11 -8.87 8.12
CA GLU A 37 -3.29 -9.45 9.18
C GLU A 37 -3.33 -10.97 9.10
N ALA A 38 -2.15 -11.60 9.07
CA ALA A 38 -2.00 -13.06 9.07
C ALA A 38 -0.87 -13.45 10.02
N GLY A 39 -1.20 -13.82 11.25
CA GLY A 39 -0.22 -14.00 12.30
C GLY A 39 0.52 -12.71 12.61
N THR A 40 1.83 -12.66 12.33
CA THR A 40 2.66 -11.45 12.49
C THR A 40 2.79 -10.64 11.21
N PHE A 41 2.33 -11.15 10.08
CA PHE A 41 2.38 -10.47 8.78
C PHE A 41 1.28 -9.42 8.67
N GLN A 42 1.63 -8.23 8.21
CA GLN A 42 0.70 -7.13 7.96
C GLN A 42 0.87 -6.56 6.56
N ALA A 43 -0.22 -6.49 5.80
CA ALA A 43 -0.25 -5.88 4.48
C ALA A 43 -1.30 -4.77 4.43
N LEU A 44 -0.92 -3.63 3.88
CA LEU A 44 -1.78 -2.47 3.72
C LEU A 44 -2.06 -2.18 2.25
N PHE A 45 -3.35 -2.06 1.92
CA PHE A 45 -3.85 -1.73 0.59
C PHE A 45 -4.55 -0.37 0.67
N THR A 46 -3.97 0.64 0.06
CA THR A 46 -4.32 2.04 0.30
C THR A 46 -5.23 2.68 -0.75
N GLY A 47 -5.63 1.93 -1.79
CA GLY A 47 -6.44 2.50 -2.87
C GLY A 47 -5.78 3.72 -3.50
N ASP A 48 -6.54 4.78 -3.69
CA ASP A 48 -6.06 6.03 -4.29
C ASP A 48 -6.08 7.21 -3.30
N ILE A 49 -5.98 6.94 -2.00
CA ILE A 49 -5.94 7.97 -0.96
C ILE A 49 -4.76 8.92 -1.12
N GLY A 50 -4.94 10.15 -0.64
CA GLY A 50 -3.88 11.13 -0.54
C GLY A 50 -3.27 11.22 0.87
N THR A 51 -2.29 12.11 1.02
CA THR A 51 -1.52 12.29 2.26
C THR A 51 -2.38 12.64 3.48
N LYS A 52 -3.49 13.35 3.30
CA LYS A 52 -4.41 13.69 4.41
C LYS A 52 -5.07 12.46 5.03
N ALA A 53 -5.50 11.50 4.19
CA ALA A 53 -6.06 10.25 4.68
C ALA A 53 -4.99 9.37 5.32
N GLU A 54 -3.79 9.33 4.75
CA GLU A 54 -2.64 8.61 5.30
C GLU A 54 -2.28 9.11 6.70
N GLU A 55 -2.21 10.42 6.91
CA GLU A 55 -1.91 11.03 8.21
C GLU A 55 -2.95 10.65 9.28
N ARG A 56 -4.24 10.66 8.92
CA ARG A 56 -5.31 10.24 9.84
C ARG A 56 -5.21 8.79 10.27
N MET A 57 -4.71 7.91 9.40
CA MET A 57 -4.57 6.48 9.69
C MET A 57 -3.24 6.13 10.35
N ALA A 58 -2.19 6.90 10.10
CA ALA A 58 -0.84 6.59 10.56
C ALA A 58 -0.75 6.33 12.08
N GLU A 59 -1.57 7.02 12.88
CA GLU A 59 -1.60 6.82 14.33
C GLU A 59 -2.13 5.44 14.75
N MET A 60 -2.92 4.79 13.90
CA MET A 60 -3.49 3.45 14.16
C MET A 60 -2.62 2.33 13.62
N LEU A 61 -1.64 2.66 12.76
CA LEU A 61 -0.77 1.70 12.10
C LEU A 61 0.55 1.55 12.86
N LYS A 62 1.10 0.36 12.77
CA LYS A 62 2.46 0.00 13.22
C LYS A 62 3.30 -0.31 11.99
N ASP A 63 4.51 -0.81 12.19
CA ASP A 63 5.34 -1.34 11.13
C ASP A 63 4.56 -2.37 10.32
N ILE A 64 4.55 -2.22 9.00
CA ILE A 64 3.88 -3.13 8.07
C ILE A 64 4.91 -3.84 7.20
N ASP A 65 4.62 -5.07 6.77
CA ASP A 65 5.54 -5.84 5.94
C ASP A 65 5.37 -5.50 4.46
N PHE A 66 4.12 -5.24 4.04
CA PHE A 66 3.76 -5.02 2.64
C PHE A 66 2.87 -3.79 2.48
N LEU A 67 3.21 -2.93 1.53
CA LEU A 67 2.43 -1.78 1.11
C LEU A 67 2.03 -1.87 -0.36
N LYS A 68 0.74 -1.89 -0.67
CA LYS A 68 0.26 -1.50 -2.00
C LYS A 68 0.22 0.02 -2.05
N VAL A 69 1.15 0.60 -2.79
CA VAL A 69 1.33 2.06 -2.87
C VAL A 69 0.07 2.75 -3.40
N ALA A 70 -0.31 3.83 -2.74
CA ALA A 70 -1.51 4.59 -3.07
C ALA A 70 -1.41 5.31 -4.42
N HIS A 71 -2.55 5.44 -5.08
CA HIS A 71 -2.75 6.27 -6.28
C HIS A 71 -1.64 6.08 -7.33
N HIS A 72 -1.26 4.83 -7.59
CA HIS A 72 -0.26 4.42 -8.57
C HIS A 72 1.13 5.09 -8.39
N GLY A 73 1.45 5.55 -7.20
CA GLY A 73 2.69 6.28 -6.89
C GLY A 73 2.60 7.78 -7.21
N SER A 74 1.41 8.38 -7.07
CA SER A 74 1.23 9.83 -7.17
C SER A 74 2.10 10.58 -6.16
N ARG A 75 2.62 11.75 -6.54
CA ARG A 75 3.36 12.65 -5.64
C ARG A 75 2.54 13.12 -4.43
N TYR A 76 1.22 13.10 -4.54
CA TYR A 76 0.28 13.53 -3.51
C TYR A 76 -0.16 12.42 -2.55
N SER A 77 0.48 11.27 -2.65
CA SER A 77 0.23 10.08 -1.82
C SER A 77 1.55 9.52 -1.30
N THR A 78 1.49 8.57 -0.40
CA THR A 78 2.64 7.87 0.19
C THR A 78 3.62 8.88 0.79
N GLY A 79 3.08 9.67 1.74
CA GLY A 79 3.78 10.77 2.39
C GLY A 79 4.90 10.29 3.32
N GLU A 80 5.89 11.15 3.55
CA GLU A 80 7.07 10.85 4.37
C GLU A 80 6.69 10.47 5.82
N ALA A 81 5.78 11.23 6.45
CA ALA A 81 5.32 10.94 7.81
C ALA A 81 4.63 9.57 7.93
N PHE A 82 3.83 9.21 6.91
CA PHE A 82 3.19 7.91 6.81
C PHE A 82 4.22 6.79 6.67
N LEU A 83 5.21 6.93 5.79
CA LEU A 83 6.26 5.94 5.59
C LEU A 83 7.14 5.75 6.82
N ARG A 84 7.54 6.82 7.49
CA ARG A 84 8.31 6.74 8.75
C ARG A 84 7.56 5.99 9.85
N LYS A 85 6.23 6.06 9.85
CA LYS A 85 5.40 5.38 10.83
C LYS A 85 5.18 3.91 10.50
N THR A 86 4.95 3.60 9.23
CA THR A 86 4.58 2.26 8.77
C THR A 86 5.78 1.41 8.35
N LYS A 87 6.87 2.02 7.92
CA LYS A 87 8.16 1.37 7.54
C LYS A 87 7.98 0.09 6.73
N PRO A 88 7.32 0.13 5.58
CA PRO A 88 7.05 -1.08 4.80
C PRO A 88 8.36 -1.73 4.33
N GLU A 89 8.48 -3.04 4.51
CA GLU A 89 9.61 -3.80 3.97
C GLU A 89 9.55 -3.86 2.45
N ILE A 90 8.33 -4.04 1.91
CA ILE A 90 8.06 -4.19 0.49
C ILE A 90 6.95 -3.24 0.08
N ALA A 91 7.15 -2.51 -1.02
CA ALA A 91 6.13 -1.72 -1.68
C ALA A 91 5.88 -2.21 -3.10
N VAL A 92 4.62 -2.36 -3.48
CA VAL A 92 4.23 -2.65 -4.86
C VAL A 92 3.49 -1.45 -5.43
N ILE A 93 4.01 -0.94 -6.55
CA ILE A 93 3.41 0.13 -7.34
C ILE A 93 2.72 -0.49 -8.56
N SER A 94 1.39 -0.43 -8.57
CA SER A 94 0.59 -0.82 -9.72
C SER A 94 0.57 0.33 -10.73
N CYS A 95 1.32 0.22 -11.80
CA CYS A 95 1.46 1.29 -12.78
C CYS A 95 1.67 0.72 -14.20
N SER A 96 1.43 1.57 -15.20
CA SER A 96 1.68 1.27 -16.61
C SER A 96 2.85 2.11 -17.12
N SER A 97 3.65 1.53 -18.02
CA SER A 97 4.73 2.24 -18.72
C SER A 97 4.23 3.36 -19.64
N THR A 98 2.94 3.35 -20.00
CA THR A 98 2.32 4.29 -20.94
C THR A 98 1.24 5.17 -20.30
N ASN A 99 1.32 5.43 -18.99
CA ASN A 99 0.33 6.27 -18.33
C ASN A 99 0.52 7.77 -18.64
N ARG A 100 -0.61 8.51 -18.66
CA ARG A 100 -0.63 9.94 -18.97
C ARG A 100 -0.29 10.84 -17.78
N TYR A 101 -0.28 10.27 -16.57
CA TYR A 101 -0.15 11.02 -15.33
C TYR A 101 1.29 11.13 -14.83
N GLY A 102 2.23 10.43 -15.48
CA GLY A 102 3.63 10.37 -15.05
C GLY A 102 3.83 9.60 -13.74
N HIS A 103 2.96 8.62 -13.47
CA HIS A 103 3.09 7.75 -12.30
C HIS A 103 3.95 6.52 -12.61
N PRO A 104 4.74 6.05 -11.66
CA PRO A 104 5.02 6.65 -10.35
C PRO A 104 5.86 7.92 -10.46
N SER A 105 5.64 8.87 -9.57
CA SER A 105 6.44 10.09 -9.50
C SER A 105 7.82 9.82 -8.89
N SER A 106 8.85 10.56 -9.30
CA SER A 106 10.18 10.46 -8.72
C SER A 106 10.17 10.74 -7.22
N GLU A 107 9.37 11.70 -6.78
CA GLU A 107 9.26 12.07 -5.37
C GLU A 107 8.72 10.92 -4.50
N THR A 108 7.77 10.13 -5.02
CA THR A 108 7.25 8.96 -4.29
C THR A 108 8.30 7.85 -4.22
N ILE A 109 9.02 7.62 -5.32
CA ILE A 109 10.10 6.62 -5.35
C ILE A 109 11.20 7.00 -4.34
N GLU A 110 11.67 8.26 -4.37
CA GLU A 110 12.68 8.76 -3.45
C GLU A 110 12.27 8.59 -1.98
N ARG A 111 11.01 8.89 -1.62
CA ARG A 111 10.52 8.69 -0.25
C ARG A 111 10.54 7.23 0.18
N LEU A 112 10.15 6.31 -0.71
CA LEU A 112 10.21 4.87 -0.43
C LEU A 112 11.65 4.37 -0.28
N GLU A 113 12.56 4.83 -1.13
CA GLU A 113 13.99 4.48 -1.06
C GLU A 113 14.65 5.02 0.21
N GLN A 114 14.28 6.21 0.69
CA GLN A 114 14.79 6.79 1.94
C GLN A 114 14.42 5.97 3.18
N GLU A 115 13.34 5.20 3.12
CA GLU A 115 12.92 4.28 4.19
C GLU A 115 13.40 2.83 3.94
N ASP A 116 14.40 2.63 3.08
CA ASP A 116 14.97 1.31 2.73
C ASP A 116 13.94 0.29 2.22
N CYS A 117 12.83 0.75 1.67
CA CYS A 117 11.76 -0.08 1.17
C CYS A 117 12.12 -0.72 -0.18
N ARG A 118 11.94 -2.02 -0.32
CA ARG A 118 12.11 -2.72 -1.60
C ARG A 118 10.89 -2.48 -2.49
N ILE A 119 11.11 -1.88 -3.67
CA ILE A 119 10.03 -1.45 -4.58
C ILE A 119 9.89 -2.41 -5.76
N TRP A 120 8.65 -2.82 -6.02
CA TRP A 120 8.26 -3.61 -7.19
C TRP A 120 7.26 -2.84 -8.05
N TYR A 121 7.45 -2.88 -9.37
CA TYR A 121 6.62 -2.15 -10.34
C TYR A 121 5.90 -3.15 -11.24
N THR A 122 4.57 -3.12 -11.30
CA THR A 122 3.83 -4.03 -12.18
C THR A 122 4.15 -3.81 -13.65
N MET A 123 4.57 -2.61 -14.06
CA MET A 123 5.01 -2.31 -15.41
C MET A 123 6.29 -3.06 -15.83
N LYS A 124 7.11 -3.50 -14.85
CA LYS A 124 8.34 -4.27 -15.08
C LYS A 124 8.15 -5.75 -14.79
N SER A 125 7.54 -6.04 -13.67
CA SER A 125 7.43 -7.39 -13.11
C SER A 125 6.15 -8.13 -13.55
N GLY A 126 5.21 -7.46 -14.23
CA GLY A 126 3.88 -8.01 -14.46
C GLY A 126 3.12 -8.20 -13.14
N ALA A 127 2.47 -9.35 -12.97
CA ALA A 127 1.86 -9.70 -11.70
C ALA A 127 2.94 -9.95 -10.65
N VAL A 128 2.71 -9.47 -9.44
CA VAL A 128 3.59 -9.69 -8.28
C VAL A 128 2.87 -10.57 -7.28
N THR A 129 3.41 -11.76 -7.04
CA THR A 129 2.90 -12.69 -6.02
C THR A 129 3.71 -12.54 -4.75
N VAL A 130 3.02 -12.34 -3.64
CA VAL A 130 3.62 -12.31 -2.31
C VAL A 130 3.26 -13.57 -1.56
N ARG A 131 4.25 -14.35 -1.14
CA ARG A 131 4.08 -15.54 -0.31
C ARG A 131 4.66 -15.30 1.06
N VAL A 132 3.91 -15.68 2.08
CA VAL A 132 4.38 -15.65 3.47
C VAL A 132 4.46 -17.07 3.97
N LYS A 133 5.67 -17.53 4.29
CA LYS A 133 5.91 -18.84 4.86
C LYS A 133 6.96 -18.74 5.97
N ASP A 134 6.67 -19.30 7.13
CA ASP A 134 7.58 -19.31 8.27
C ASP A 134 8.12 -17.90 8.61
N ARG A 135 7.25 -16.89 8.59
CA ARG A 135 7.55 -15.45 8.78
C ARG A 135 8.53 -14.86 7.75
N LYS A 136 8.72 -15.52 6.63
CA LYS A 136 9.55 -15.02 5.53
C LYS A 136 8.68 -14.59 4.37
N LEU A 137 8.97 -13.39 3.86
CA LEU A 137 8.37 -12.86 2.66
C LEU A 137 9.15 -13.35 1.43
N GLN A 138 8.41 -13.92 0.49
CA GLN A 138 8.92 -14.28 -0.83
C GLN A 138 8.13 -13.53 -1.87
N ILE A 139 8.84 -12.87 -2.78
CA ILE A 139 8.26 -12.16 -3.91
C ILE A 139 8.55 -12.93 -5.18
N GLU A 140 7.50 -13.20 -5.93
CA GLU A 140 7.58 -13.90 -7.22
C GLU A 140 6.99 -12.98 -8.30
N PRO A 141 7.81 -12.29 -9.10
CA PRO A 141 7.33 -11.54 -10.25
C PRO A 141 6.92 -12.52 -11.37
N PHE A 142 5.89 -12.17 -12.15
CA PHE A 142 5.47 -12.95 -13.29
C PHE A 142 6.46 -12.84 -14.46
N LEU A 143 7.04 -11.64 -14.65
CA LEU A 143 8.11 -11.39 -15.62
C LEU A 143 9.43 -11.31 -14.86
N GLU A 144 10.40 -12.12 -15.25
CA GLU A 144 11.76 -11.97 -14.75
C GLU A 144 12.36 -10.66 -15.29
N GLU A 145 12.98 -9.88 -14.42
CA GLU A 145 13.74 -8.72 -14.86
C GLU A 145 14.93 -9.22 -15.69
N SER A 146 14.90 -8.89 -16.97
CA SER A 146 16.00 -9.16 -17.90
C SER A 146 17.11 -8.14 -17.75
#